data_f51e4df12df4441a94de03383d5090ec
#
_entry.id   f51e4df12df4441a94de03383d5090ec
#
_cell.length_a   1.000
_cell.length_b   1.000
_cell.length_c   1.000
_cell.angle_alpha   90.00
_cell.angle_beta   90.00
_cell.angle_gamma   90.00
#
_symmetry.space_group_name_H-M   'P 1'
#
loop_
_entity.id
_entity.type
_entity.pdbx_description
1 polymer ?
#
loop_
_entity_poly.entity_id
_entity_poly.type
_entity_poly.pdbx_seq_one_letter_code
_entity_poly.pdbx_strand_id
1 'polypeptide(L)' 'RLSTVKNADRIIVMEKGKIVEQGKHKELLSEPESLYSYLYQLQSD' A
#
# COMPACT_ATOMS: atom_id res chain seq x y z
N ARG A 1 11.23 -0.07 2.53
CA ARG A 1 10.74 1.30 2.56
C ARG A 1 9.66 1.47 1.50
N LEU A 2 8.57 2.06 1.91
CA LEU A 2 7.43 2.19 1.01
C LEU A 2 7.66 3.19 -0.12
N SER A 3 8.58 4.13 0.08
CA SER A 3 8.88 5.09 -0.97
C SER A 3 9.42 4.40 -2.23
N THR A 4 9.99 3.22 -2.07
CA THR A 4 10.50 2.45 -3.20
C THR A 4 9.36 1.86 -4.04
N VAL A 5 8.28 1.45 -3.39
CA VAL A 5 7.20 0.76 -4.09
C VAL A 5 6.16 1.72 -4.67
N LYS A 6 6.20 3.00 -4.32
CA LYS A 6 5.20 3.93 -4.84
C LYS A 6 5.29 4.11 -6.34
N ASN A 7 6.41 3.73 -6.94
CA ASN A 7 6.59 3.81 -8.38
C ASN A 7 6.26 2.52 -9.10
N ALA A 8 5.85 1.49 -8.36
CA ALA A 8 5.50 0.22 -8.98
C ALA A 8 4.19 0.35 -9.76
N ASP A 9 4.07 -0.45 -10.82
CA ASP A 9 2.84 -0.46 -11.61
C ASP A 9 1.67 -1.00 -10.80
N ARG A 10 1.94 -1.90 -9.89
CA ARG A 10 0.91 -2.48 -9.05
C ARG A 10 1.51 -2.84 -7.71
N ILE A 11 0.81 -2.50 -6.66
CA ILE A 11 1.21 -2.83 -5.31
C ILE A 11 0.25 -3.87 -4.77
N ILE A 12 0.80 -4.91 -4.18
CA ILE A 12 -0.01 -5.98 -3.60
C ILE A 12 0.29 -6.02 -2.11
N VAL A 13 -0.77 -5.90 -1.30
CA VAL A 13 -0.63 -5.95 0.15
C VAL A 13 -1.15 -7.30 0.61
N MET A 14 -0.30 -8.02 1.34
CA MET A 14 -0.64 -9.36 1.81
C MET A 14 -0.67 -9.39 3.33
N GLU A 15 -1.54 -10.23 3.84
CA GLU A 15 -1.64 -10.43 5.28
C GLU A 15 -1.99 -11.88 5.52
N LYS A 16 -1.19 -12.53 6.36
CA LYS A 16 -1.39 -13.94 6.71
C LYS A 16 -1.48 -14.83 5.47
N GLY A 17 -0.63 -14.53 4.48
CA GLY A 17 -0.56 -15.34 3.28
C GLY A 17 -1.67 -15.08 2.27
N LYS A 18 -2.47 -14.05 2.49
CA LYS A 18 -3.56 -13.72 1.57
C LYS A 18 -3.42 -12.30 1.08
N ILE A 19 -3.86 -12.06 -0.16
CA ILE A 19 -3.87 -10.73 -0.72
C ILE A 19 -5.10 -10.00 -0.19
N VAL A 20 -4.88 -8.91 0.53
CA VAL A 20 -6.00 -8.14 1.07
C VAL A 20 -6.25 -6.86 0.30
N GLU A 21 -5.23 -6.35 -0.39
CA GLU A 21 -5.38 -5.14 -1.19
C GLU A 21 -4.46 -5.23 -2.39
N GLN A 22 -4.85 -4.55 -3.47
CA GLN A 22 -3.98 -4.44 -4.62
C GLN A 22 -4.42 -3.25 -5.45
N GLY A 23 -3.46 -2.63 -6.13
CA GLY A 23 -3.73 -1.46 -6.93
C GLY A 23 -2.51 -0.60 -7.02
N LYS A 24 -2.68 0.60 -7.58
CA LYS A 24 -1.60 1.55 -7.67
C LYS A 24 -1.48 2.36 -6.39
N HIS A 25 -0.30 2.95 -6.21
CA HIS A 25 -0.03 3.77 -5.03
C HIS A 25 -1.14 4.79 -4.76
N LYS A 26 -1.51 5.55 -5.79
CA LYS A 26 -2.53 6.57 -5.60
C LYS A 26 -3.88 5.98 -5.27
N GLU A 27 -4.19 4.85 -5.88
CA GLU A 27 -5.48 4.20 -5.63
C GLU A 27 -5.57 3.71 -4.18
N LEU A 28 -4.51 3.10 -3.69
CA LEU A 28 -4.52 2.59 -2.33
C LEU A 28 -4.52 3.71 -1.31
N LEU A 29 -3.81 4.79 -1.57
CA LEU A 29 -3.80 5.91 -0.64
C LEU A 29 -5.11 6.68 -0.62
N SER A 30 -5.90 6.59 -1.69
CA SER A 30 -7.18 7.29 -1.72
C SER A 30 -8.21 6.63 -0.81
N GLU A 31 -7.94 5.41 -0.38
CA GLU A 31 -8.81 4.69 0.55
C GLU A 31 -8.30 4.92 1.97
N PRO A 32 -8.99 5.76 2.75
CA PRO A 32 -8.47 6.14 4.08
C PRO A 32 -8.37 4.97 5.05
N GLU A 33 -9.12 3.90 4.81
CA GLU A 33 -9.08 2.75 5.71
C GLU A 33 -8.26 1.59 5.15
N SER A 34 -7.50 1.84 4.08
CA SER A 34 -6.70 0.78 3.50
C SER A 34 -5.51 0.46 4.41
N LEU A 35 -5.10 -0.79 4.39
CA LEU A 35 -3.91 -1.20 5.12
C LEU A 35 -2.67 -0.53 4.56
N TYR A 36 -2.62 -0.37 3.26
CA TYR A 36 -1.48 0.28 2.63
C TYR A 36 -1.34 1.73 3.11
N SER A 37 -2.45 2.45 3.19
CA SER A 37 -2.42 3.82 3.67
C SER A 37 -1.90 3.90 5.10
N TYR A 38 -2.34 2.97 5.92
CA TYR A 38 -1.91 2.90 7.32
C TYR A 38 -0.39 2.65 7.40
N LEU A 39 0.09 1.68 6.64
CA LEU A 39 1.51 1.34 6.66
C LEU A 39 2.37 2.47 6.09
N TYR A 40 1.86 3.13 5.06
CA TYR A 40 2.60 4.22 4.46
C TYR A 40 2.78 5.38 5.44
N GLN A 41 1.73 5.68 6.20
CA GLN A 41 1.81 6.74 7.20
C GLN A 41 2.80 6.40 8.29
N LEU A 42 2.88 5.14 8.68
CA LEU A 42 3.83 4.73 9.70
C LEU A 42 5.26 4.93 9.23
N GLN A 43 5.52 4.70 7.95
CA GLN A 43 6.86 4.85 7.41
C GLN A 43 7.29 6.30 7.28
N SER A 44 6.37 7.18 6.94
CA SER A 44 6.66 8.61 6.77
C SER A 44 7.77 8.87 5.77
N ASP A 45 7.86 8.06 4.76
CA ASP A 45 9.04 8.10 3.90
C ASP A 45 8.75 8.72 2.55
#